data_aa08e5d2fb304b5d8d94e4de1034be16
#
_entry.id   aa08e5d2fb304b5d8d94e4de1034be16
#
_cell.length_a   1.000
_cell.length_b   1.000
_cell.length_c   1.000
_cell.angle_alpha   90.00
_cell.angle_beta   90.00
_cell.angle_gamma   90.00
#
_symmetry.space_group_name_H-M   'P 1'
#
loop_
_entity.id
_entity.type
_entity.pdbx_description
1 polymer ?
#
loop_
_entity_poly.entity_id
_entity_poly.type
_entity_poly.pdbx_seq_one_letter_code
_entity_poly.pdbx_strand_id
1 'polypeptide(L)'
;RIEKIMLPKDYINYKLTGVHCTDYSDASGMLLLDVEHKCWSKEMLDICGVQESKLPKLFESWQPVGTLTAEAAQTLGLPADVVVCAAAVGCGAVGGGKCNISLGTSGTVFITSDTFGVDKQNALHSFANADGGYHLMGCILSAASCNKWWSEEVLHTTDYAAEQTPITADKLGANDVYFLPYLMGERSPHNDPASRGAFVGLRMDTPRAALTQAVLEGVAF
;
A
#
# COMPACT_ATOMS: atom_id res chain seq x y z
N ARG A 1 22.28 2.98 -20.42
CA ARG A 1 21.86 1.59 -20.63
C ARG A 1 21.51 0.97 -19.29
N ILE A 2 20.29 0.50 -19.12
CA ILE A 2 19.85 -0.14 -17.85
C ILE A 2 20.44 -1.54 -17.79
N GLU A 3 21.15 -1.84 -16.71
CA GLU A 3 21.77 -3.14 -16.48
C GLU A 3 20.93 -4.01 -15.54
N LYS A 4 20.42 -3.44 -14.44
CA LYS A 4 19.58 -4.11 -13.46
C LYS A 4 18.38 -3.24 -13.10
N ILE A 5 17.27 -3.91 -12.78
CA ILE A 5 16.03 -3.31 -12.30
C ILE A 5 15.81 -3.85 -10.88
N MET A 6 15.45 -3.00 -9.94
CA MET A 6 15.15 -3.39 -8.56
C MET A 6 14.24 -2.38 -7.90
N LEU A 7 13.51 -2.80 -6.87
CA LEU A 7 12.71 -1.94 -6.02
C LEU A 7 13.60 -1.21 -5.00
N PRO A 8 13.14 -0.13 -4.37
CA PRO A 8 13.94 0.61 -3.36
C PRO A 8 14.45 -0.28 -2.23
N LYS A 9 13.63 -1.20 -1.70
CA LYS A 9 14.04 -2.17 -0.68
C LYS A 9 15.12 -3.12 -1.20
N ASP A 10 15.00 -3.60 -2.44
CA ASP A 10 15.96 -4.49 -3.08
C ASP A 10 17.32 -3.82 -3.21
N TYR A 11 17.33 -2.51 -3.52
CA TYR A 11 18.57 -1.74 -3.58
C TYR A 11 19.25 -1.68 -2.20
N ILE A 12 18.49 -1.54 -1.12
CA ILE A 12 19.05 -1.59 0.24
C ILE A 12 19.66 -2.98 0.51
N ASN A 13 18.91 -4.06 0.23
CA ASN A 13 19.42 -5.42 0.36
C ASN A 13 20.70 -5.65 -0.46
N TYR A 14 20.72 -5.13 -1.69
CA TYR A 14 21.91 -5.18 -2.54
C TYR A 14 23.10 -4.44 -1.93
N LYS A 15 22.90 -3.25 -1.37
CA LYS A 15 23.95 -2.50 -0.67
C LYS A 15 24.46 -3.22 0.58
N LEU A 16 23.59 -3.93 1.28
CA LEU A 16 23.95 -4.69 2.47
C LEU A 16 24.69 -5.98 2.16
N THR A 17 24.30 -6.70 1.10
CA THR A 17 24.75 -8.07 0.85
C THR A 17 25.52 -8.26 -0.45
N GLY A 18 25.41 -7.33 -1.38
CA GLY A 18 25.89 -7.49 -2.76
C GLY A 18 24.99 -8.37 -3.64
N VAL A 19 23.88 -8.89 -3.11
CA VAL A 19 22.98 -9.81 -3.81
C VAL A 19 21.82 -9.05 -4.46
N HIS A 20 21.63 -9.24 -5.77
CA HIS A 20 20.50 -8.70 -6.53
C HIS A 20 19.27 -9.61 -6.36
N CYS A 21 18.43 -9.29 -5.41
CA CYS A 21 17.28 -10.10 -4.99
C CYS A 21 16.05 -9.25 -4.70
N THR A 22 14.88 -9.86 -4.76
CA THR A 22 13.60 -9.35 -4.28
C THR A 22 12.79 -10.48 -3.66
N ASP A 23 11.70 -10.16 -2.98
CA ASP A 23 10.76 -11.17 -2.49
C ASP A 23 9.42 -11.13 -3.25
N TYR A 24 8.69 -12.24 -3.17
CA TYR A 24 7.43 -12.38 -3.90
C TYR A 24 6.39 -11.32 -3.54
N SER A 25 6.34 -10.87 -2.28
CA SER A 25 5.32 -9.91 -1.85
C SER A 25 5.55 -8.54 -2.50
N ASP A 26 6.78 -8.03 -2.51
CA ASP A 26 7.12 -6.77 -3.16
C ASP A 26 7.10 -6.89 -4.68
N ALA A 27 7.61 -8.00 -5.23
CA ALA A 27 7.59 -8.26 -6.68
C ALA A 27 6.16 -8.30 -7.26
N SER A 28 5.16 -8.70 -6.46
CA SER A 28 3.75 -8.66 -6.86
C SER A 28 3.28 -7.26 -7.29
N GLY A 29 3.87 -6.21 -6.74
CA GLY A 29 3.59 -4.82 -7.11
C GLY A 29 4.27 -4.34 -8.39
N MET A 30 5.20 -5.11 -8.96
CA MET A 30 5.95 -4.72 -10.17
C MET A 30 5.17 -4.92 -11.47
N LEU A 31 4.02 -5.60 -11.45
CA LEU A 31 3.22 -6.04 -12.61
C LEU A 31 3.95 -7.02 -13.55
N LEU A 32 5.14 -7.46 -13.21
CA LEU A 32 5.96 -8.40 -14.00
C LEU A 32 5.97 -9.80 -13.40
N LEU A 33 5.42 -9.97 -12.18
CA LEU A 33 5.31 -11.27 -11.52
C LEU A 33 4.00 -11.97 -11.89
N ASP A 34 4.08 -13.24 -12.24
CA ASP A 34 2.97 -14.17 -12.16
C ASP A 34 2.80 -14.57 -10.69
N VAL A 35 1.80 -13.96 -10.04
CA VAL A 35 1.58 -14.12 -8.59
C VAL A 35 1.14 -15.52 -8.23
N GLU A 36 0.34 -16.17 -9.10
CA GLU A 36 -0.15 -17.54 -8.89
C GLU A 36 1.00 -18.55 -8.89
N HIS A 37 1.88 -18.45 -9.89
CA HIS A 37 2.98 -19.41 -10.09
C HIS A 37 4.29 -18.95 -9.42
N LYS A 38 4.32 -17.76 -8.80
CA LYS A 38 5.49 -17.19 -8.12
C LYS A 38 6.74 -17.18 -9.01
N CYS A 39 6.61 -16.69 -10.23
CA CYS A 39 7.71 -16.54 -11.17
C CYS A 39 7.54 -15.26 -12.02
N TRP A 40 8.60 -14.84 -12.70
CA TRP A 40 8.47 -13.73 -13.63
C TRP A 40 7.57 -14.13 -14.81
N SER A 41 6.58 -13.29 -15.12
CA SER A 41 5.64 -13.52 -16.22
C SER A 41 6.31 -13.27 -17.56
N LYS A 42 6.55 -14.32 -18.32
CA LYS A 42 7.15 -14.21 -19.66
C LYS A 42 6.33 -13.30 -20.58
N GLU A 43 5.00 -13.41 -20.53
CA GLU A 43 4.09 -12.60 -21.33
C GLU A 43 4.25 -11.10 -21.01
N MET A 44 4.25 -10.75 -19.71
CA MET A 44 4.44 -9.35 -19.30
C MET A 44 5.83 -8.82 -19.62
N LEU A 45 6.86 -9.65 -19.52
CA LEU A 45 8.21 -9.29 -19.90
C LEU A 45 8.32 -8.99 -21.39
N ASP A 46 7.67 -9.81 -22.23
CA ASP A 46 7.64 -9.61 -23.68
C ASP A 46 6.87 -8.32 -24.05
N ILE A 47 5.72 -8.08 -23.42
CA ILE A 47 4.94 -6.84 -23.60
C ILE A 47 5.76 -5.59 -23.22
N CYS A 48 6.48 -5.65 -22.12
CA CYS A 48 7.27 -4.52 -21.61
C CYS A 48 8.67 -4.40 -22.27
N GLY A 49 9.08 -5.36 -23.08
CA GLY A 49 10.42 -5.40 -23.69
C GLY A 49 11.55 -5.55 -22.65
N VAL A 50 11.27 -6.20 -21.51
CA VAL A 50 12.22 -6.39 -20.42
C VAL A 50 12.80 -7.80 -20.45
N GLN A 51 14.14 -7.89 -20.41
CA GLN A 51 14.81 -9.18 -20.29
C GLN A 51 14.83 -9.64 -18.82
N GLU A 52 14.46 -10.89 -18.57
CA GLU A 52 14.44 -11.48 -17.22
C GLU A 52 15.79 -11.40 -16.52
N SER A 53 16.91 -11.49 -17.26
CA SER A 53 18.28 -11.35 -16.72
C SER A 53 18.56 -10.00 -16.03
N LYS A 54 17.70 -9.00 -16.27
CA LYS A 54 17.78 -7.67 -15.61
C LYS A 54 16.99 -7.62 -14.31
N LEU A 55 16.11 -8.59 -14.07
CA LEU A 55 15.29 -8.66 -12.87
C LEU A 55 16.02 -9.34 -11.71
N PRO A 56 15.64 -9.03 -10.46
CA PRO A 56 16.22 -9.67 -9.30
C PRO A 56 15.82 -11.13 -9.18
N LYS A 57 16.64 -11.92 -8.48
CA LYS A 57 16.27 -13.29 -8.09
C LYS A 57 15.15 -13.23 -7.05
N LEU A 58 14.14 -14.05 -7.22
CA LEU A 58 12.98 -14.16 -6.34
C LEU A 58 13.27 -15.04 -5.12
N PHE A 59 12.79 -14.60 -3.97
CA PHE A 59 12.89 -15.29 -2.69
C PHE A 59 11.56 -15.21 -1.94
N GLU A 60 11.32 -16.10 -0.97
CA GLU A 60 10.31 -15.86 0.05
C GLU A 60 10.79 -14.76 1.00
N SER A 61 9.88 -13.97 1.56
CA SER A 61 10.23 -12.79 2.36
C SER A 61 11.13 -13.11 3.56
N TRP A 62 10.95 -14.29 4.18
CA TRP A 62 11.75 -14.74 5.33
C TRP A 62 13.05 -15.43 4.95
N GLN A 63 13.29 -15.72 3.67
CA GLN A 63 14.50 -16.44 3.28
C GLN A 63 15.73 -15.56 3.42
N PRO A 64 16.83 -16.12 3.98
CA PRO A 64 18.12 -15.46 3.97
C PRO A 64 18.61 -15.25 2.53
N VAL A 65 19.04 -14.02 2.21
CA VAL A 65 19.61 -13.68 0.91
C VAL A 65 21.13 -13.54 0.97
N GLY A 66 21.69 -13.40 2.18
CA GLY A 66 23.13 -13.30 2.39
C GLY A 66 23.44 -12.76 3.79
N THR A 67 24.71 -12.45 4.00
CA THR A 67 25.21 -11.73 5.18
C THR A 67 25.74 -10.36 4.76
N LEU A 68 26.02 -9.50 5.73
CA LEU A 68 26.56 -8.17 5.44
C LEU A 68 27.90 -8.26 4.71
N THR A 69 28.08 -7.37 3.73
CA THR A 69 29.40 -7.12 3.16
C THR A 69 30.32 -6.51 4.24
N ALA A 70 31.63 -6.66 4.08
CA ALA A 70 32.59 -6.07 5.01
C ALA A 70 32.43 -4.54 5.14
N GLU A 71 32.14 -3.85 4.02
CA GLU A 71 31.88 -2.41 3.99
C GLU A 71 30.60 -2.05 4.77
N ALA A 72 29.50 -2.78 4.55
CA ALA A 72 28.24 -2.55 5.24
C ALA A 72 28.38 -2.82 6.76
N ALA A 73 29.02 -3.92 7.13
CA ALA A 73 29.28 -4.27 8.51
C ALA A 73 30.09 -3.18 9.24
N GLN A 74 31.16 -2.69 8.61
CA GLN A 74 31.97 -1.60 9.16
C GLN A 74 31.19 -0.30 9.29
N THR A 75 30.42 0.08 8.26
CA THR A 75 29.65 1.33 8.24
C THR A 75 28.55 1.35 9.31
N LEU A 76 27.91 0.20 9.52
CA LEU A 76 26.81 0.05 10.49
C LEU A 76 27.29 -0.28 11.91
N GLY A 77 28.55 -0.63 12.08
CA GLY A 77 29.10 -1.10 13.37
C GLY A 77 28.50 -2.45 13.79
N LEU A 78 28.15 -3.31 12.84
CA LEU A 78 27.54 -4.61 13.05
C LEU A 78 28.51 -5.75 12.69
N PRO A 79 28.36 -6.96 13.30
CA PRO A 79 29.10 -8.14 12.85
C PRO A 79 28.79 -8.50 11.39
N ALA A 80 29.80 -8.97 10.66
CA ALA A 80 29.65 -9.32 9.25
C ALA A 80 28.79 -10.58 9.00
N ASP A 81 28.56 -11.39 10.02
CA ASP A 81 27.73 -12.59 9.98
C ASP A 81 26.24 -12.34 10.23
N VAL A 82 25.83 -11.07 10.39
CA VAL A 82 24.41 -10.70 10.46
C VAL A 82 23.70 -11.12 9.17
N VAL A 83 22.67 -11.96 9.33
CA VAL A 83 21.87 -12.48 8.23
C VAL A 83 20.86 -11.45 7.76
N VAL A 84 20.78 -11.24 6.46
CA VAL A 84 19.79 -10.38 5.81
C VAL A 84 18.73 -11.24 5.14
N CYS A 85 17.46 -11.00 5.45
CA CYS A 85 16.30 -11.62 4.81
C CYS A 85 15.74 -10.74 3.67
N ALA A 86 14.98 -11.35 2.78
CA ALA A 86 14.46 -10.66 1.59
C ALA A 86 13.47 -9.53 1.94
N ALA A 87 12.63 -9.73 2.97
CA ALA A 87 11.72 -8.72 3.54
C ALA A 87 11.36 -9.04 5.00
N ALA A 88 10.53 -8.17 5.62
CA ALA A 88 10.05 -8.36 6.99
C ALA A 88 8.54 -8.13 7.08
N VAL A 89 7.88 -8.83 8.04
CA VAL A 89 6.45 -8.71 8.33
C VAL A 89 6.26 -7.80 9.54
N GLY A 90 5.74 -6.59 9.30
CA GLY A 90 5.58 -5.58 10.36
C GLY A 90 4.19 -5.49 10.99
N CYS A 91 3.12 -5.95 10.31
CA CYS A 91 1.74 -5.71 10.73
C CYS A 91 1.03 -6.90 11.37
N GLY A 92 1.69 -8.07 11.49
CA GLY A 92 1.11 -9.27 12.10
C GLY A 92 -0.02 -9.93 11.31
N ALA A 93 -0.27 -9.51 10.06
CA ALA A 93 -1.25 -10.14 9.17
C ALA A 93 -0.65 -11.39 8.52
N VAL A 94 -0.48 -12.44 9.33
CA VAL A 94 0.13 -13.73 8.97
C VAL A 94 -0.91 -14.83 9.10
N GLY A 95 -0.97 -15.72 8.10
CA GLY A 95 -1.98 -16.79 8.00
C GLY A 95 -3.30 -16.30 7.41
N GLY A 96 -4.09 -17.26 6.87
CA GLY A 96 -5.34 -16.97 6.18
C GLY A 96 -6.40 -16.30 7.07
N GLY A 97 -7.26 -15.47 6.46
CA GLY A 97 -8.38 -14.82 7.13
C GLY A 97 -8.03 -13.65 8.04
N LYS A 98 -6.80 -13.13 7.97
CA LYS A 98 -6.43 -11.90 8.68
C LYS A 98 -6.69 -10.69 7.79
N CYS A 99 -7.13 -9.59 8.45
CA CYS A 99 -7.34 -8.31 7.79
C CYS A 99 -6.37 -7.28 8.33
N ASN A 100 -5.81 -6.47 7.45
CA ASN A 100 -5.07 -5.27 7.81
C ASN A 100 -5.73 -4.05 7.15
N ILE A 101 -5.88 -2.99 7.92
CA ILE A 101 -6.35 -1.69 7.45
C ILE A 101 -5.24 -0.68 7.74
N SER A 102 -4.74 -0.05 6.70
CA SER A 102 -3.72 0.99 6.81
C SER A 102 -4.26 2.31 6.28
N LEU A 103 -4.29 3.34 7.12
CA LEU A 103 -4.77 4.68 6.79
C LEU A 103 -3.57 5.65 6.84
N GLY A 104 -2.85 5.71 5.73
CA GLY A 104 -1.82 6.69 5.46
C GLY A 104 -2.33 7.79 4.53
N THR A 105 -1.47 8.36 3.70
CA THR A 105 -1.85 9.28 2.61
C THR A 105 -2.95 8.66 1.76
N SER A 106 -2.74 7.40 1.33
CA SER A 106 -3.74 6.50 0.76
C SER A 106 -4.25 5.52 1.82
N GLY A 107 -5.39 4.89 1.57
CA GLY A 107 -5.96 3.84 2.41
C GLY A 107 -5.83 2.47 1.74
N THR A 108 -5.42 1.46 2.48
CA THR A 108 -5.40 0.09 2.00
C THR A 108 -6.11 -0.84 2.97
N VAL A 109 -6.89 -1.75 2.41
CA VAL A 109 -7.48 -2.87 3.14
C VAL A 109 -7.03 -4.14 2.43
N PHE A 110 -6.35 -5.03 3.15
CA PHE A 110 -6.04 -6.34 2.59
C PHE A 110 -6.46 -7.48 3.50
N ILE A 111 -6.85 -8.58 2.87
CA ILE A 111 -7.30 -9.80 3.54
C ILE A 111 -6.41 -10.94 3.06
N THR A 112 -5.76 -11.61 4.01
CA THR A 112 -4.86 -12.74 3.76
C THR A 112 -5.64 -14.00 3.41
N SER A 113 -5.07 -14.84 2.54
CA SER A 113 -5.61 -16.12 2.10
C SER A 113 -4.50 -17.13 1.94
N ASP A 114 -4.78 -18.40 2.24
CA ASP A 114 -3.85 -19.51 1.99
C ASP A 114 -3.86 -19.96 0.52
N THR A 115 -4.84 -19.49 -0.26
CA THR A 115 -5.00 -19.84 -1.68
C THR A 115 -4.97 -18.58 -2.55
N PHE A 116 -4.42 -18.71 -3.74
CA PHE A 116 -4.46 -17.66 -4.76
C PHE A 116 -5.91 -17.34 -5.15
N GLY A 117 -6.21 -16.07 -5.32
CA GLY A 117 -7.52 -15.60 -5.75
C GLY A 117 -7.40 -14.33 -6.59
N VAL A 118 -8.33 -14.18 -7.52
CA VAL A 118 -8.46 -13.00 -8.38
C VAL A 118 -9.87 -12.45 -8.24
N ASP A 119 -9.99 -11.16 -8.04
CA ASP A 119 -11.27 -10.49 -8.16
C ASP A 119 -11.71 -10.42 -9.63
N LYS A 120 -12.85 -11.04 -9.95
CA LYS A 120 -13.38 -11.11 -11.31
C LYS A 120 -13.77 -9.74 -11.89
N GLN A 121 -13.97 -8.75 -11.04
CA GLN A 121 -14.29 -7.38 -11.44
C GLN A 121 -13.04 -6.50 -11.59
N ASN A 122 -11.85 -7.05 -11.31
CA ASN A 122 -10.56 -6.35 -11.32
C ASN A 122 -10.52 -5.10 -10.42
N ALA A 123 -11.36 -5.06 -9.39
CA ALA A 123 -11.39 -3.96 -8.42
C ALA A 123 -10.32 -4.11 -7.33
N LEU A 124 -9.88 -5.36 -7.06
CA LEU A 124 -8.88 -5.70 -6.07
C LEU A 124 -7.60 -6.22 -6.73
N HIS A 125 -6.49 -5.96 -6.05
CA HIS A 125 -5.18 -6.47 -6.46
C HIS A 125 -4.86 -7.77 -5.73
N SER A 126 -4.29 -8.73 -6.46
CA SER A 126 -3.77 -9.99 -5.90
C SER A 126 -2.27 -9.89 -5.68
N PHE A 127 -1.82 -10.26 -4.49
CA PHE A 127 -0.42 -10.24 -4.09
C PHE A 127 -0.03 -11.57 -3.44
N ALA A 128 1.23 -11.97 -3.59
CA ALA A 128 1.83 -12.91 -2.68
C ALA A 128 2.02 -12.27 -1.31
N ASN A 129 1.77 -13.02 -0.24
CA ASN A 129 1.97 -12.54 1.13
C ASN A 129 3.33 -12.95 1.66
N ALA A 130 3.86 -12.20 2.64
CA ALA A 130 5.19 -12.43 3.19
C ALA A 130 5.34 -13.76 3.96
N ASP A 131 4.26 -14.43 4.28
CA ASP A 131 4.23 -15.76 4.93
C ASP A 131 4.12 -16.94 3.96
N GLY A 132 4.20 -16.67 2.65
CA GLY A 132 4.08 -17.67 1.58
C GLY A 132 2.68 -17.87 1.06
N GLY A 133 1.65 -17.32 1.70
CA GLY A 133 0.28 -17.27 1.20
C GLY A 133 0.05 -16.12 0.21
N TYR A 134 -1.18 -15.64 0.17
CA TYR A 134 -1.63 -14.57 -0.73
C TYR A 134 -2.47 -13.55 0.02
N HIS A 135 -2.75 -12.42 -0.60
CA HIS A 135 -3.79 -11.51 -0.14
C HIS A 135 -4.46 -10.77 -1.31
N LEU A 136 -5.71 -10.40 -1.10
CA LEU A 136 -6.41 -9.44 -1.92
C LEU A 136 -6.39 -8.08 -1.25
N MET A 137 -6.09 -7.03 -2.01
CA MET A 137 -5.96 -5.68 -1.50
C MET A 137 -6.82 -4.70 -2.29
N GLY A 138 -7.65 -3.94 -1.57
CA GLY A 138 -8.27 -2.71 -2.05
C GLY A 138 -7.43 -1.51 -1.64
N CYS A 139 -7.37 -0.50 -2.50
CA CYS A 139 -6.63 0.73 -2.24
C CYS A 139 -7.40 1.95 -2.71
N ILE A 140 -7.71 2.87 -1.79
CA ILE A 140 -8.20 4.20 -2.09
C ILE A 140 -7.02 5.17 -2.15
N LEU A 141 -7.02 6.09 -3.13
CA LEU A 141 -5.87 6.97 -3.36
C LEU A 141 -5.77 8.12 -2.34
N SER A 142 -6.90 8.52 -1.75
CA SER A 142 -6.97 9.62 -0.79
C SER A 142 -7.65 9.16 0.50
N ALA A 143 -6.88 8.92 1.55
CA ALA A 143 -7.38 8.54 2.88
C ALA A 143 -7.09 9.65 3.91
N ALA A 144 -6.06 9.51 4.74
CA ALA A 144 -5.69 10.56 5.69
C ALA A 144 -5.28 11.87 5.00
N SER A 145 -4.88 11.80 3.72
CA SER A 145 -4.67 13.00 2.89
C SER A 145 -5.92 13.85 2.72
N CYS A 146 -7.14 13.26 2.75
CA CYS A 146 -8.37 14.04 2.72
C CYS A 146 -8.53 14.89 3.97
N ASN A 147 -8.30 14.32 5.15
CA ASN A 147 -8.34 15.07 6.40
C ASN A 147 -7.26 16.15 6.45
N LYS A 148 -6.06 15.85 5.96
CA LYS A 148 -4.97 16.81 5.84
C LYS A 148 -5.37 17.96 4.91
N TRP A 149 -5.81 17.67 3.69
CA TRP A 149 -6.27 18.67 2.73
C TRP A 149 -7.40 19.52 3.29
N TRP A 150 -8.39 18.90 3.92
CA TRP A 150 -9.52 19.62 4.52
C TRP A 150 -9.05 20.61 5.60
N SER A 151 -8.23 20.14 6.55
CA SER A 151 -7.77 20.96 7.67
C SER A 151 -6.78 22.04 7.24
N GLU A 152 -5.74 21.69 6.47
CA GLU A 152 -4.65 22.61 6.15
C GLU A 152 -4.99 23.55 4.99
N GLU A 153 -5.57 23.02 3.89
CA GLU A 153 -5.80 23.83 2.68
C GLU A 153 -7.16 24.51 2.67
N VAL A 154 -8.20 23.91 3.28
CA VAL A 154 -9.54 24.49 3.27
C VAL A 154 -9.84 25.28 4.55
N LEU A 155 -9.52 24.71 5.70
CA LEU A 155 -9.79 25.34 6.99
C LEU A 155 -8.62 26.20 7.52
N HIS A 156 -7.45 26.09 6.91
CA HIS A 156 -6.22 26.80 7.30
C HIS A 156 -5.82 26.58 8.75
N THR A 157 -5.93 25.35 9.24
CA THR A 157 -5.56 24.94 10.60
C THR A 157 -4.77 23.63 10.62
N THR A 158 -3.86 23.51 11.57
CA THR A 158 -3.14 22.28 11.91
C THR A 158 -3.62 21.67 13.23
N ASP A 159 -4.61 22.27 13.88
CA ASP A 159 -5.23 21.75 15.10
C ASP A 159 -6.37 20.77 14.75
N TYR A 160 -5.99 19.59 14.31
CA TYR A 160 -6.92 18.51 13.96
C TYR A 160 -7.81 18.11 15.14
N ALA A 161 -7.28 18.14 16.37
CA ALA A 161 -8.01 17.75 17.57
C ALA A 161 -9.17 18.72 17.84
N ALA A 162 -8.94 20.03 17.74
CA ALA A 162 -9.98 21.03 17.90
C ALA A 162 -11.08 20.89 16.84
N GLU A 163 -10.70 20.63 15.58
CA GLU A 163 -11.68 20.43 14.49
C GLU A 163 -12.55 19.19 14.66
N GLN A 164 -12.03 18.14 15.31
CA GLN A 164 -12.74 16.88 15.51
C GLN A 164 -13.51 16.84 16.86
N THR A 165 -13.22 17.73 17.81
CA THR A 165 -13.89 17.77 19.11
C THR A 165 -15.43 17.84 19.03
N PRO A 166 -16.08 18.54 18.07
CA PRO A 166 -17.53 18.56 17.94
C PRO A 166 -18.16 17.25 17.43
N ILE A 167 -17.35 16.32 16.95
CA ILE A 167 -17.80 15.03 16.41
C ILE A 167 -17.81 14.01 17.54
N THR A 168 -18.99 13.70 18.03
CA THR A 168 -19.20 12.76 19.14
C THR A 168 -19.65 11.39 18.62
N ALA A 169 -19.41 10.33 19.40
CA ALA A 169 -19.67 8.95 18.96
C ALA A 169 -21.14 8.70 18.56
N ASP A 170 -22.08 9.42 19.18
CA ASP A 170 -23.50 9.35 18.87
C ASP A 170 -23.89 9.99 17.53
N LYS A 171 -23.01 10.79 16.95
CA LYS A 171 -23.21 11.44 15.65
C LYS A 171 -22.60 10.67 14.48
N LEU A 172 -21.77 9.66 14.75
CA LEU A 172 -21.14 8.87 13.71
C LEU A 172 -22.19 8.11 12.87
N GLY A 173 -22.11 8.25 11.56
CA GLY A 173 -23.07 7.67 10.62
C GLY A 173 -24.42 8.38 10.52
N ALA A 174 -24.63 9.46 11.28
CA ALA A 174 -25.88 10.24 11.29
C ALA A 174 -25.77 11.59 10.56
N ASN A 175 -24.73 11.75 9.74
CA ASN A 175 -24.51 12.98 8.98
C ASN A 175 -25.36 13.02 7.71
N ASP A 176 -26.00 14.16 7.43
CA ASP A 176 -26.77 14.38 6.18
C ASP A 176 -25.89 14.81 5.01
N VAL A 177 -24.61 15.06 5.28
CA VAL A 177 -23.62 15.47 4.27
C VAL A 177 -22.65 14.32 4.05
N TYR A 178 -22.40 14.02 2.78
CA TYR A 178 -21.47 12.98 2.35
C TYR A 178 -20.29 13.62 1.62
N PHE A 179 -19.11 13.05 1.81
CA PHE A 179 -17.91 13.43 1.07
C PHE A 179 -17.44 12.26 0.22
N LEU A 180 -17.21 12.51 -1.06
CA LEU A 180 -16.57 11.58 -1.97
C LEU A 180 -15.07 11.84 -1.95
N PRO A 181 -14.21 10.91 -1.47
CA PRO A 181 -12.80 11.17 -1.18
C PRO A 181 -11.90 11.12 -2.42
N TYR A 182 -12.42 11.27 -3.63
CA TYR A 182 -11.72 11.03 -4.89
C TYR A 182 -10.85 12.23 -5.33
N LEU A 183 -10.10 12.83 -4.40
CA LEU A 183 -9.29 14.03 -4.66
C LEU A 183 -8.19 13.79 -5.72
N MET A 184 -7.69 12.56 -5.82
CA MET A 184 -6.65 12.14 -6.76
C MET A 184 -7.15 11.11 -7.79
N GLY A 185 -8.45 11.06 -8.05
CA GLY A 185 -9.06 9.94 -8.75
C GLY A 185 -9.32 8.77 -7.81
N GLU A 186 -9.75 7.63 -8.35
CA GLU A 186 -10.00 6.43 -7.53
C GLU A 186 -9.43 5.17 -8.18
N ARG A 187 -8.94 4.26 -7.35
CA ARG A 187 -8.44 2.95 -7.77
C ARG A 187 -9.46 1.87 -7.45
N SER A 188 -9.58 1.49 -6.19
CA SER A 188 -10.55 0.48 -5.76
C SER A 188 -11.75 1.13 -5.09
N PRO A 189 -13.00 0.78 -5.43
CA PRO A 189 -13.38 -0.26 -6.39
C PRO A 189 -13.60 0.24 -7.83
N HIS A 190 -13.54 1.55 -8.10
CA HIS A 190 -14.05 2.13 -9.35
C HIS A 190 -13.05 2.10 -10.50
N ASN A 191 -11.75 2.09 -10.20
CA ASN A 191 -10.66 2.17 -11.16
C ASN A 191 -10.84 3.34 -12.16
N ASP A 192 -11.24 4.50 -11.64
CA ASP A 192 -11.51 5.71 -12.41
C ASP A 192 -10.56 6.86 -12.02
N PRO A 193 -9.49 7.10 -12.77
CA PRO A 193 -8.56 8.19 -12.50
C PRO A 193 -9.16 9.58 -12.76
N ALA A 194 -10.32 9.66 -13.43
CA ALA A 194 -11.03 10.91 -13.70
C ALA A 194 -12.00 11.31 -12.60
N SER A 195 -12.33 10.41 -11.66
CA SER A 195 -13.16 10.74 -10.49
C SER A 195 -12.61 11.93 -9.71
N ARG A 196 -13.51 12.72 -9.13
CA ARG A 196 -13.15 13.90 -8.33
C ARG A 196 -13.90 13.92 -7.01
N GLY A 197 -13.27 14.53 -5.99
CA GLY A 197 -13.89 14.75 -4.68
C GLY A 197 -15.11 15.66 -4.80
N ALA A 198 -16.13 15.39 -3.98
CA ALA A 198 -17.34 16.19 -3.93
C ALA A 198 -18.00 16.10 -2.56
N PHE A 199 -18.68 17.18 -2.15
CA PHE A 199 -19.65 17.15 -1.08
C PHE A 199 -21.06 17.03 -1.65
N VAL A 200 -21.89 16.16 -1.06
CA VAL A 200 -23.27 15.92 -1.45
C VAL A 200 -24.19 16.12 -0.23
N GLY A 201 -25.33 16.74 -0.41
CA GLY A 201 -26.29 16.96 0.69
C GLY A 201 -26.14 18.31 1.41
N LEU A 202 -25.36 19.25 0.87
CA LEU A 202 -25.17 20.58 1.47
C LEU A 202 -26.50 21.35 1.55
N ARG A 203 -26.69 22.01 2.69
CA ARG A 203 -27.75 22.98 2.92
C ARG A 203 -27.13 24.32 3.38
N MET A 204 -27.92 25.37 3.37
CA MET A 204 -27.46 26.71 3.82
C MET A 204 -27.04 26.73 5.29
N ASP A 205 -27.64 25.88 6.10
CA ASP A 205 -27.39 25.74 7.55
C ASP A 205 -26.43 24.59 7.91
N THR A 206 -25.80 23.95 6.93
CA THR A 206 -24.80 22.90 7.16
C THR A 206 -23.61 23.45 7.95
N PRO A 207 -23.38 23.00 9.20
CA PRO A 207 -22.30 23.52 10.03
C PRO A 207 -20.94 22.96 9.60
N ARG A 208 -19.86 23.69 9.90
CA ARG A 208 -18.46 23.27 9.63
C ARG A 208 -18.15 21.88 10.19
N ALA A 209 -18.64 21.58 11.40
CA ALA A 209 -18.42 20.27 12.03
C ALA A 209 -19.01 19.10 11.21
N ALA A 210 -20.16 19.30 10.55
CA ALA A 210 -20.76 18.29 9.67
C ALA A 210 -19.91 18.06 8.42
N LEU A 211 -19.25 19.09 7.88
CA LEU A 211 -18.32 18.95 6.76
C LEU A 211 -17.05 18.21 7.18
N THR A 212 -16.49 18.53 8.35
CA THR A 212 -15.33 17.80 8.90
C THR A 212 -15.68 16.34 9.14
N GLN A 213 -16.85 16.05 9.72
CA GLN A 213 -17.36 14.69 9.91
C GLN A 213 -17.52 13.96 8.57
N ALA A 214 -18.10 14.62 7.56
CA ALA A 214 -18.27 14.03 6.23
C ALA A 214 -16.92 13.61 5.60
N VAL A 215 -15.87 14.42 5.76
CA VAL A 215 -14.52 14.10 5.24
C VAL A 215 -13.97 12.83 5.91
N LEU A 216 -14.14 12.68 7.22
CA LEU A 216 -13.68 11.50 7.95
C LEU A 216 -14.49 10.26 7.59
N GLU A 217 -15.82 10.38 7.53
CA GLU A 217 -16.72 9.30 7.20
C GLU A 217 -16.58 8.85 5.75
N GLY A 218 -16.38 9.77 4.80
CA GLY A 218 -16.20 9.44 3.40
C GLY A 218 -14.94 8.61 3.11
N VAL A 219 -13.92 8.68 3.98
CA VAL A 219 -12.75 7.81 3.92
C VAL A 219 -13.03 6.44 4.54
N ALA A 220 -13.96 6.37 5.50
CA ALA A 220 -14.28 5.14 6.24
C ALA A 220 -15.28 4.24 5.50
N PHE A 221 -16.13 4.81 4.64
CA PHE A 221 -17.14 4.09 3.84
C PHE A 221 -16.55 3.53 2.55
#